data_8fea34bce548ba5b978b8eca64305b04
#
_entry.id   8fea34bce548ba5b978b8eca64305b04
#
_cell.length_a   1.000
_cell.length_b   1.000
_cell.length_c   1.000
_cell.angle_alpha   90.00
_cell.angle_beta   90.00
_cell.angle_gamma   90.00
#
_symmetry.space_group_name_H-M   'P 1'
#
loop_
_entity.id
_entity.type
_entity.pdbx_description
1 polymer ?
#
loop_
_entity_poly.entity_id
_entity_poly.type
_entity_poly.pdbx_seq_one_letter_code
_entity_poly.pdbx_strand_id
1 'polypeptide(L)'
;MRYHIWTAGCQMNVADSQRVASALEQLGYQPIGAAEKADVVVVNTCVVRQSAEDKAHGRLSSLKPLKTRNPDLVINLMGCMVGVRGNPQLQETYPFVDVFSPPSDPLPLVNFLALRDGKLVEEQTTLERFGIMDGDLILPRHEHGQLVSAYIPIVYGCSHACTFCVIPFRRGVERSRMAG
;
A
#
# COMPACT_ATOMS: atom_id res chain seq x y z
N MET A 1 3.17 15.69 -9.81
CA MET A 1 2.49 14.38 -10.01
C MET A 1 1.44 14.16 -8.92
N ARG A 2 0.39 13.37 -9.19
CA ARG A 2 -0.76 13.20 -8.30
C ARG A 2 -0.99 11.72 -8.02
N TYR A 3 -1.40 11.39 -6.80
CA TYR A 3 -1.72 10.02 -6.42
C TYR A 3 -3.16 9.89 -5.91
N HIS A 4 -3.75 8.73 -6.11
CA HIS A 4 -5.05 8.34 -5.57
C HIS A 4 -4.89 7.01 -4.82
N ILE A 5 -5.39 6.95 -3.58
CA ILE A 5 -5.41 5.72 -2.80
C ILE A 5 -6.85 5.30 -2.57
N TRP A 6 -7.17 4.07 -2.97
CA TRP A 6 -8.41 3.41 -2.64
C TRP A 6 -8.13 2.29 -1.62
N THR A 7 -8.84 2.33 -0.50
CA THR A 7 -8.63 1.41 0.62
C THR A 7 -9.91 0.63 0.91
N ALA A 8 -9.80 -0.69 0.95
CA ALA A 8 -10.84 -1.58 1.45
C ALA A 8 -10.26 -2.49 2.53
N GLY A 9 -10.94 -2.58 3.67
CA GLY A 9 -10.51 -3.51 4.71
C GLY A 9 -10.71 -3.00 6.13
N CYS A 10 -9.72 -3.27 6.97
CA CYS A 10 -9.72 -2.95 8.40
C CYS A 10 -8.87 -1.70 8.69
N GLN A 11 -8.79 -1.32 9.96
CA GLN A 11 -7.99 -0.18 10.44
C GLN A 11 -6.50 -0.30 10.06
N MET A 12 -5.95 -1.52 10.02
CA MET A 12 -4.57 -1.72 9.56
C MET A 12 -4.37 -1.30 8.10
N ASN A 13 -5.37 -1.53 7.23
CA ASN A 13 -5.28 -1.04 5.86
C ASN A 13 -5.32 0.48 5.80
N VAL A 14 -6.06 1.15 6.68
CA VAL A 14 -6.04 2.62 6.76
C VAL A 14 -4.65 3.12 7.14
N ALA A 15 -4.05 2.57 8.20
CA ALA A 15 -2.69 2.91 8.61
C ALA A 15 -1.65 2.61 7.51
N ASP A 16 -1.78 1.48 6.81
CA ASP A 16 -0.92 1.14 5.67
C ASP A 16 -1.07 2.17 4.53
N SER A 17 -2.30 2.64 4.25
CA SER A 17 -2.56 3.67 3.24
C SER A 17 -1.97 5.01 3.62
N GLN A 18 -2.05 5.42 4.89
CA GLN A 18 -1.43 6.64 5.40
C GLN A 18 0.08 6.60 5.24
N ARG A 19 0.71 5.44 5.52
CA ARG A 19 2.15 5.23 5.31
C ARG A 19 2.55 5.39 3.85
N VAL A 20 1.82 4.77 2.93
CA VAL A 20 2.07 4.90 1.49
C VAL A 20 1.85 6.34 1.03
N ALA A 21 0.78 7.01 1.52
CA ALA A 21 0.52 8.41 1.21
C ALA A 21 1.69 9.30 1.64
N SER A 22 2.18 9.12 2.89
CA SER A 22 3.33 9.85 3.40
C SER A 22 4.58 9.64 2.53
N ALA A 23 4.86 8.40 2.13
CA ALA A 23 5.99 8.08 1.26
C ALA A 23 5.86 8.75 -0.12
N LEU A 24 4.67 8.75 -0.72
CA LEU A 24 4.40 9.42 -1.99
C LEU A 24 4.55 10.95 -1.88
N GLU A 25 4.07 11.55 -0.77
CA GLU A 25 4.24 13.00 -0.53
C GLU A 25 5.70 13.40 -0.33
N GLN A 26 6.52 12.53 0.27
CA GLN A 26 7.97 12.76 0.36
C GLN A 26 8.66 12.71 -1.00
N LEU A 27 8.13 11.95 -1.95
CA LEU A 27 8.59 11.94 -3.35
C LEU A 27 8.05 13.14 -4.16
N GLY A 28 7.20 13.99 -3.56
CA GLY A 28 6.63 15.18 -4.19
C GLY A 28 5.30 14.96 -4.88
N TYR A 29 4.64 13.81 -4.66
CA TYR A 29 3.29 13.57 -5.17
C TYR A 29 2.25 14.26 -4.28
N GLN A 30 1.13 14.65 -4.87
CA GLN A 30 0.00 15.28 -4.19
C GLN A 30 -1.25 14.40 -4.24
N PRO A 31 -2.05 14.34 -3.17
CA PRO A 31 -3.27 13.55 -3.14
C PRO A 31 -4.34 14.11 -4.09
N ILE A 32 -5.10 13.21 -4.71
CA ILE A 32 -6.27 13.58 -5.52
C ILE A 32 -7.43 12.61 -5.28
N GLY A 33 -8.65 13.13 -5.23
CA GLY A 33 -9.85 12.34 -4.95
C GLY A 33 -10.28 11.39 -6.08
N ALA A 34 -9.84 11.63 -7.32
CA ALA A 34 -10.30 10.89 -8.51
C ALA A 34 -9.14 10.13 -9.17
N ALA A 35 -9.32 8.82 -9.35
CA ALA A 35 -8.32 7.95 -9.96
C ALA A 35 -8.03 8.33 -11.44
N GLU A 36 -9.02 8.84 -12.14
CA GLU A 36 -8.92 9.26 -13.55
C GLU A 36 -7.95 10.43 -13.78
N LYS A 37 -7.63 11.17 -12.70
CA LYS A 37 -6.75 12.33 -12.73
C LYS A 37 -5.42 12.08 -12.05
N ALA A 38 -5.20 10.86 -11.59
CA ALA A 38 -3.99 10.45 -10.88
C ALA A 38 -2.91 9.95 -11.85
N ASP A 39 -1.66 10.15 -11.48
CA ASP A 39 -0.47 9.59 -12.13
C ASP A 39 -0.07 8.25 -11.47
N VAL A 40 -0.47 8.07 -10.21
CA VAL A 40 -0.29 6.83 -9.43
C VAL A 40 -1.60 6.48 -8.74
N VAL A 41 -2.05 5.23 -8.89
CA VAL A 41 -3.22 4.69 -8.18
C VAL A 41 -2.78 3.53 -7.31
N VAL A 42 -3.09 3.61 -6.02
CA VAL A 42 -2.85 2.54 -5.05
C VAL A 42 -4.17 1.89 -4.68
N VAL A 43 -4.24 0.58 -4.81
CA VAL A 43 -5.39 -0.24 -4.40
C VAL A 43 -4.97 -1.07 -3.19
N ASN A 44 -5.33 -0.63 -1.99
CA ASN A 44 -5.03 -1.32 -0.74
C ASN A 44 -6.18 -2.25 -0.36
N THR A 45 -5.87 -3.53 -0.18
CA THR A 45 -6.83 -4.63 -0.19
C THR A 45 -6.84 -5.47 1.08
N CYS A 46 -7.99 -6.08 1.35
CA CYS A 46 -8.23 -7.02 2.44
C CYS A 46 -8.84 -8.32 1.89
N VAL A 47 -8.45 -9.47 2.48
CA VAL A 47 -9.02 -10.80 2.17
C VAL A 47 -9.66 -11.46 3.39
N VAL A 48 -9.80 -10.74 4.50
CA VAL A 48 -10.46 -11.27 5.71
C VAL A 48 -11.97 -11.41 5.51
N ARG A 49 -12.55 -10.58 4.65
CA ARG A 49 -13.97 -10.62 4.30
C ARG A 49 -14.12 -10.74 2.79
N GLN A 50 -14.90 -11.73 2.34
CA GLN A 50 -15.17 -11.94 0.91
C GLN A 50 -15.68 -10.66 0.24
N SER A 51 -16.58 -9.92 0.89
CA SER A 51 -17.12 -8.67 0.34
C SER A 51 -16.06 -7.58 0.12
N ALA A 52 -14.95 -7.58 0.87
CA ALA A 52 -13.84 -6.66 0.66
C ALA A 52 -12.97 -7.09 -0.52
N GLU A 53 -12.77 -8.39 -0.68
CA GLU A 53 -12.07 -8.98 -1.81
C GLU A 53 -12.82 -8.75 -3.11
N ASP A 54 -14.15 -9.01 -3.14
CA ASP A 54 -15.00 -8.75 -4.31
C ASP A 54 -14.97 -7.28 -4.74
N LYS A 55 -14.99 -6.35 -3.76
CA LYS A 55 -14.85 -4.92 -4.04
C LYS A 55 -13.48 -4.59 -4.64
N ALA A 56 -12.41 -5.24 -4.16
CA ALA A 56 -11.07 -5.04 -4.70
C ALA A 56 -10.98 -5.53 -6.16
N HIS A 57 -11.53 -6.69 -6.47
CA HIS A 57 -11.62 -7.21 -7.84
C HIS A 57 -12.40 -6.26 -8.76
N GLY A 58 -13.56 -5.76 -8.31
CA GLY A 58 -14.36 -4.77 -9.03
C GLY A 58 -13.58 -3.46 -9.27
N ARG A 59 -12.85 -2.98 -8.24
CA ARG A 59 -12.03 -1.78 -8.36
C ARG A 59 -10.90 -1.97 -9.37
N LEU A 60 -10.15 -3.06 -9.30
CA LEU A 60 -9.08 -3.37 -10.26
C LEU A 60 -9.62 -3.43 -11.68
N SER A 61 -10.75 -4.11 -11.88
CA SER A 61 -11.40 -4.18 -13.21
C SER A 61 -11.75 -2.79 -13.76
N SER A 62 -12.18 -1.86 -12.89
CA SER A 62 -12.49 -0.48 -13.28
C SER A 62 -11.26 0.35 -13.66
N LEU A 63 -10.06 -0.03 -13.21
CA LEU A 63 -8.83 0.66 -13.55
C LEU A 63 -8.23 0.23 -14.90
N LYS A 64 -8.57 -0.96 -15.40
CA LYS A 64 -8.06 -1.46 -16.67
C LYS A 64 -8.30 -0.49 -17.85
N PRO A 65 -9.51 0.09 -18.05
CA PRO A 65 -9.73 1.08 -19.10
C PRO A 65 -8.92 2.37 -18.92
N LEU A 66 -8.63 2.76 -17.65
CA LEU A 66 -7.80 3.94 -17.38
C LEU A 66 -6.35 3.69 -17.80
N LYS A 67 -5.80 2.52 -17.46
CA LYS A 67 -4.46 2.11 -17.87
C LYS A 67 -4.33 2.02 -19.39
N THR A 68 -5.36 1.54 -20.09
CA THR A 68 -5.38 1.50 -21.56
C THR A 68 -5.36 2.90 -22.19
N ARG A 69 -6.05 3.87 -21.60
CA ARG A 69 -6.07 5.27 -22.09
C ARG A 69 -4.80 6.03 -21.72
N ASN A 70 -4.22 5.73 -20.58
CA ASN A 70 -2.99 6.34 -20.08
C ASN A 70 -2.00 5.24 -19.69
N PRO A 71 -1.13 4.80 -20.60
CA PRO A 71 -0.12 3.78 -20.31
C PRO A 71 0.88 4.17 -19.21
N ASP A 72 1.10 5.48 -19.01
CA ASP A 72 2.02 6.01 -17.98
C ASP A 72 1.42 6.00 -16.57
N LEU A 73 0.10 5.75 -16.43
CA LEU A 73 -0.54 5.57 -15.14
C LEU A 73 0.10 4.38 -14.40
N VAL A 74 0.63 4.61 -13.22
CA VAL A 74 1.15 3.54 -12.37
C VAL A 74 0.03 2.99 -11.48
N ILE A 75 -0.19 1.68 -11.51
CA ILE A 75 -1.14 1.00 -10.66
C ILE A 75 -0.37 0.08 -9.70
N ASN A 76 -0.52 0.34 -8.39
CA ASN A 76 0.01 -0.50 -7.33
C ASN A 76 -1.13 -1.25 -6.62
N LEU A 77 -1.05 -2.58 -6.62
CA LEU A 77 -1.91 -3.42 -5.79
C LEU A 77 -1.15 -3.79 -4.52
N MET A 78 -1.73 -3.49 -3.35
CA MET A 78 -1.09 -3.80 -2.08
C MET A 78 -2.04 -4.42 -1.05
N GLY A 79 -1.47 -4.90 0.03
CA GLY A 79 -2.19 -5.37 1.19
C GLY A 79 -2.37 -6.88 1.25
N CYS A 80 -3.42 -7.32 1.97
CA CYS A 80 -3.60 -8.73 2.30
C CYS A 80 -3.87 -9.63 1.07
N MET A 81 -4.36 -9.09 -0.04
CA MET A 81 -4.54 -9.85 -1.28
C MET A 81 -3.17 -10.28 -1.85
N VAL A 82 -2.19 -9.39 -1.85
CA VAL A 82 -0.82 -9.70 -2.24
C VAL A 82 -0.15 -10.59 -1.20
N GLY A 83 -0.25 -10.23 0.08
CA GLY A 83 0.37 -10.96 1.19
C GLY A 83 1.89 -10.83 1.25
N VAL A 84 2.49 -11.22 2.39
CA VAL A 84 3.93 -11.09 2.64
C VAL A 84 4.81 -12.01 1.78
N ARG A 85 4.24 -13.07 1.20
CA ARG A 85 4.95 -14.02 0.32
C ARG A 85 4.73 -13.72 -1.17
N GLY A 86 3.97 -12.65 -1.46
CA GLY A 86 3.48 -12.40 -2.81
C GLY A 86 2.39 -13.38 -3.24
N ASN A 87 1.81 -13.12 -4.39
CA ASN A 87 0.81 -14.00 -5.02
C ASN A 87 0.99 -13.95 -6.54
N PRO A 88 1.72 -14.90 -7.14
CA PRO A 88 1.98 -14.93 -8.58
C PRO A 88 0.70 -14.95 -9.43
N GLN A 89 -0.37 -15.59 -8.96
CA GLN A 89 -1.65 -15.65 -9.68
C GLN A 89 -2.26 -14.26 -9.91
N LEU A 90 -1.97 -13.29 -9.04
CA LEU A 90 -2.44 -11.91 -9.24
C LEU A 90 -1.77 -11.23 -10.43
N GLN A 91 -0.51 -11.54 -10.71
CA GLN A 91 0.21 -11.00 -11.86
C GLN A 91 -0.40 -11.52 -13.17
N GLU A 92 -0.79 -12.79 -13.20
CA GLU A 92 -1.48 -13.39 -14.34
C GLU A 92 -2.88 -12.83 -14.51
N THR A 93 -3.61 -12.63 -13.41
CA THR A 93 -4.98 -12.10 -13.42
C THR A 93 -5.04 -10.62 -13.78
N TYR A 94 -4.07 -9.84 -13.31
CA TYR A 94 -4.00 -8.39 -13.48
C TYR A 94 -2.69 -7.93 -14.14
N PRO A 95 -2.43 -8.30 -15.39
CA PRO A 95 -1.17 -7.96 -16.07
C PRO A 95 -0.97 -6.47 -16.33
N PHE A 96 -2.00 -5.65 -16.10
CA PHE A 96 -1.95 -4.20 -16.19
C PHE A 96 -1.54 -3.50 -14.88
N VAL A 97 -1.35 -4.25 -13.79
CA VAL A 97 -0.83 -3.75 -12.51
C VAL A 97 0.70 -3.74 -12.58
N ASP A 98 1.29 -2.59 -12.31
CA ASP A 98 2.73 -2.37 -12.44
C ASP A 98 3.51 -2.85 -11.20
N VAL A 99 2.92 -2.70 -10.01
CA VAL A 99 3.59 -2.99 -8.74
C VAL A 99 2.68 -3.80 -7.82
N PHE A 100 3.26 -4.81 -7.18
CA PHE A 100 2.60 -5.62 -6.16
C PHE A 100 3.35 -5.45 -4.84
N SER A 101 2.71 -4.80 -3.86
CA SER A 101 3.32 -4.50 -2.56
C SER A 101 2.72 -5.35 -1.45
N PRO A 102 3.55 -5.98 -0.61
CA PRO A 102 3.07 -6.64 0.60
C PRO A 102 2.31 -5.67 1.52
N PRO A 103 1.49 -6.17 2.47
CA PRO A 103 0.87 -5.31 3.46
C PRO A 103 1.95 -4.59 4.30
N SER A 104 1.69 -3.34 4.61
CA SER A 104 2.55 -2.46 5.42
C SER A 104 3.92 -2.12 4.82
N ASP A 105 4.17 -2.46 3.56
CA ASP A 105 5.44 -2.20 2.88
C ASP A 105 5.25 -1.31 1.64
N PRO A 106 5.59 -0.02 1.69
CA PRO A 106 5.53 0.89 0.55
C PRO A 106 6.76 0.80 -0.38
N LEU A 107 7.85 0.12 0.04
CA LEU A 107 9.13 0.12 -0.69
C LEU A 107 9.02 -0.34 -2.15
N PRO A 108 8.29 -1.40 -2.49
CA PRO A 108 8.18 -1.82 -3.88
C PRO A 108 7.67 -0.70 -4.79
N LEU A 109 6.67 0.07 -4.33
CA LEU A 109 6.16 1.21 -5.08
C LEU A 109 7.17 2.37 -5.14
N VAL A 110 7.77 2.70 -4.00
CA VAL A 110 8.76 3.79 -3.89
C VAL A 110 9.95 3.53 -4.81
N ASN A 111 10.50 2.32 -4.79
CA ASN A 111 11.63 1.92 -5.64
C ASN A 111 11.25 1.95 -7.12
N PHE A 112 10.08 1.45 -7.48
CA PHE A 112 9.57 1.49 -8.85
C PHE A 112 9.48 2.94 -9.37
N LEU A 113 8.91 3.85 -8.58
CA LEU A 113 8.77 5.26 -8.96
C LEU A 113 10.12 5.97 -9.03
N ALA A 114 11.03 5.69 -8.11
CA ALA A 114 12.37 6.27 -8.10
C ALA A 114 13.17 5.84 -9.32
N LEU A 115 13.13 4.56 -9.69
CA LEU A 115 13.77 4.04 -10.90
C LEU A 115 13.18 4.67 -12.17
N ARG A 116 11.85 4.79 -12.24
CA ARG A 116 11.17 5.45 -13.37
C ARG A 116 11.59 6.90 -13.53
N ASP A 117 11.75 7.60 -12.41
CA ASP A 117 12.13 9.03 -12.40
C ASP A 117 13.65 9.24 -12.52
N GLY A 118 14.43 8.19 -12.76
CA GLY A 118 15.90 8.25 -12.90
C GLY A 118 16.63 8.58 -11.61
N LYS A 119 15.98 8.42 -10.46
CA LYS A 119 16.58 8.64 -9.14
C LYS A 119 17.18 7.35 -8.64
N LEU A 120 18.49 7.30 -8.44
CA LEU A 120 19.13 6.21 -7.71
C LEU A 120 18.70 6.32 -6.25
N VAL A 121 17.97 5.33 -5.77
CA VAL A 121 17.62 5.23 -4.35
C VAL A 121 18.54 4.16 -3.76
N GLU A 122 19.52 4.57 -2.97
CA GLU A 122 20.27 3.64 -2.15
C GLU A 122 19.28 3.00 -1.15
N GLU A 123 19.26 1.68 -1.09
CA GLU A 123 18.29 0.91 -0.31
C GLU A 123 18.28 1.33 1.17
N GLN A 124 19.45 1.59 1.73
CA GLN A 124 19.62 2.04 3.10
C GLN A 124 19.06 3.46 3.34
N THR A 125 19.29 4.38 2.41
CA THR A 125 18.78 5.76 2.47
C THR A 125 17.26 5.81 2.35
N THR A 126 16.66 4.86 1.60
CA THR A 126 15.21 4.76 1.46
C THR A 126 14.57 4.30 2.76
N LEU A 127 15.13 3.28 3.41
CA LEU A 127 14.65 2.75 4.68
C LEU A 127 14.71 3.81 5.80
N GLU A 128 15.82 4.51 5.91
CA GLU A 128 16.00 5.60 6.87
C GLU A 128 15.10 6.80 6.57
N ARG A 129 15.03 7.19 5.29
CA ARG A 129 14.25 8.36 4.85
C ARG A 129 12.75 8.20 5.06
N PHE A 130 12.22 6.98 4.90
CA PHE A 130 10.79 6.72 5.03
C PHE A 130 10.40 6.14 6.39
N GLY A 131 11.35 5.96 7.33
CA GLY A 131 11.08 5.47 8.69
C GLY A 131 10.38 4.10 8.71
N ILE A 132 10.71 3.21 7.76
CA ILE A 132 9.87 2.06 7.45
C ILE A 132 10.08 0.90 8.42
N MET A 133 11.24 0.81 9.04
CA MET A 133 11.58 -0.39 9.85
C MET A 133 11.06 -0.35 11.29
N ASP A 134 11.11 0.77 11.99
CA ASP A 134 10.62 0.91 13.38
C ASP A 134 10.05 2.30 13.65
N GLY A 135 9.76 2.99 12.58
CA GLY A 135 9.58 4.42 12.60
C GLY A 135 8.26 4.87 13.15
N ASP A 136 8.28 6.10 13.50
CA ASP A 136 7.16 6.92 13.85
C ASP A 136 6.01 6.75 12.86
N LEU A 137 4.79 6.86 13.37
CA LEU A 137 3.62 7.01 12.53
C LEU A 137 3.76 8.33 11.76
N ILE A 138 4.33 8.25 10.56
CA ILE A 138 4.43 9.42 9.69
C ILE A 138 3.09 9.57 8.98
N LEU A 139 2.26 10.45 9.49
CA LEU A 139 1.02 10.83 8.83
C LEU A 139 1.31 11.61 7.54
N PRO A 140 0.52 11.42 6.49
CA PRO A 140 0.65 12.23 5.29
C PRO A 140 0.36 13.71 5.61
N ARG A 141 1.07 14.61 4.98
CA ARG A 141 1.01 16.06 5.28
C ARG A 141 -0.39 16.64 5.14
N HIS A 142 -1.16 16.13 4.17
CA HIS A 142 -2.53 16.61 3.93
C HIS A 142 -3.50 16.26 5.06
N GLU A 143 -3.16 15.30 5.93
CA GLU A 143 -3.96 14.93 7.11
C GLU A 143 -3.53 15.67 8.39
N HIS A 144 -2.39 16.37 8.37
CA HIS A 144 -1.91 17.09 9.56
C HIS A 144 -2.93 18.11 10.04
N GLY A 145 -3.29 18.04 11.32
CA GLY A 145 -4.26 18.93 11.97
C GLY A 145 -5.72 18.67 11.61
N GLN A 146 -6.03 17.67 10.78
CA GLN A 146 -7.40 17.33 10.39
C GLN A 146 -7.94 16.08 11.08
N LEU A 147 -7.07 15.26 11.67
CA LEU A 147 -7.48 14.01 12.30
C LEU A 147 -8.01 14.26 13.73
N VAL A 148 -9.20 13.74 14.00
CA VAL A 148 -9.78 13.64 15.35
C VAL A 148 -9.21 12.41 16.08
N SER A 149 -8.86 11.35 15.34
CA SER A 149 -8.25 10.13 15.85
C SER A 149 -7.24 9.58 14.85
N ALA A 150 -6.19 8.91 15.34
CA ALA A 150 -5.17 8.25 14.52
C ALA A 150 -5.01 6.78 14.93
N TYR A 151 -4.68 5.92 13.96
CA TYR A 151 -4.35 4.52 14.22
C TYR A 151 -2.83 4.39 14.37
N ILE A 152 -2.40 3.96 15.55
CA ILE A 152 -0.98 3.70 15.82
C ILE A 152 -0.74 2.19 15.76
N PRO A 153 -0.09 1.67 14.72
CA PRO A 153 0.28 0.27 14.65
C PRO A 153 1.34 -0.04 15.71
N ILE A 154 1.00 -0.90 16.68
CA ILE A 154 1.92 -1.35 17.73
C ILE A 154 2.49 -2.74 17.44
N VAL A 155 1.78 -3.50 16.58
CA VAL A 155 2.15 -4.87 16.21
C VAL A 155 1.80 -5.11 14.74
N TYR A 156 2.66 -5.80 14.00
CA TYR A 156 2.45 -6.27 12.64
C TYR A 156 2.45 -7.79 12.60
N GLY A 157 1.57 -8.37 11.78
CA GLY A 157 1.47 -9.82 11.67
C GLY A 157 0.82 -10.48 12.88
N CYS A 158 0.93 -11.80 12.98
CA CYS A 158 0.43 -12.59 14.11
C CYS A 158 1.10 -13.97 14.10
N SER A 159 1.58 -14.44 15.26
CA SER A 159 2.21 -15.75 15.43
C SER A 159 1.27 -16.82 16.01
N HIS A 160 -0.01 -16.49 16.24
CA HIS A 160 -0.99 -17.46 16.71
C HIS A 160 -1.45 -18.42 15.59
N ALA A 161 -1.64 -19.70 15.94
CA ALA A 161 -2.04 -20.75 15.01
C ALA A 161 -3.57 -21.02 15.05
N CYS A 162 -4.39 -19.97 15.02
CA CYS A 162 -5.84 -20.12 14.95
C CYS A 162 -6.23 -20.80 13.63
N THR A 163 -7.01 -21.90 13.68
CA THR A 163 -7.32 -22.74 12.53
C THR A 163 -8.11 -22.04 11.41
N PHE A 164 -8.83 -20.98 11.74
CA PHE A 164 -9.67 -20.20 10.81
C PHE A 164 -9.03 -18.87 10.34
N CYS A 165 -7.86 -18.52 10.88
CA CYS A 165 -7.31 -17.17 10.67
C CYS A 165 -6.29 -17.13 9.53
N VAL A 166 -6.52 -16.23 8.58
CA VAL A 166 -5.66 -16.01 7.42
C VAL A 166 -4.48 -15.06 7.70
N ILE A 167 -4.49 -14.34 8.84
CA ILE A 167 -3.54 -13.25 9.12
C ILE A 167 -2.08 -13.70 9.11
N PRO A 168 -1.65 -14.82 9.75
CA PRO A 168 -0.26 -15.26 9.69
C PRO A 168 0.25 -15.49 8.27
N PHE A 169 -0.62 -15.96 7.37
CA PHE A 169 -0.28 -16.23 5.98
C PHE A 169 -0.21 -14.95 5.12
N ARG A 170 -0.98 -13.91 5.49
CA ARG A 170 -1.10 -12.68 4.72
C ARG A 170 -0.24 -11.55 5.24
N ARG A 171 -0.08 -11.43 6.56
CA ARG A 171 0.71 -10.37 7.20
C ARG A 171 2.00 -10.86 7.86
N GLY A 172 2.25 -12.17 7.83
CA GLY A 172 3.46 -12.79 8.37
C GLY A 172 3.46 -12.97 9.88
N VAL A 173 4.63 -13.29 10.40
CA VAL A 173 4.86 -13.47 11.83
C VAL A 173 4.75 -12.14 12.58
N GLU A 174 4.44 -12.25 13.85
CA GLU A 174 4.32 -11.09 14.74
C GLU A 174 5.64 -10.34 14.87
N ARG A 175 5.56 -9.02 14.70
CA ARG A 175 6.65 -8.07 14.96
C ARG A 175 6.08 -6.91 15.74
N SER A 176 6.49 -6.77 17.00
CA SER A 176 6.09 -5.66 17.85
C SER A 176 6.96 -4.43 17.58
N ARG A 177 6.36 -3.26 17.67
CA ARG A 177 7.07 -2.00 17.69
C ARG A 177 7.91 -1.93 18.98
N MET A 178 9.15 -1.45 18.86
CA MET A 178 9.96 -1.21 20.04
C MET A 178 9.36 -0.07 20.88
N ALA A 179 9.31 -0.27 22.19
CA ALA A 179 9.04 0.82 23.12
C ALA A 179 10.29 1.71 23.16
N GLY A 180 10.13 2.96 22.71
CA GLY A 180 11.20 3.98 22.73
C GLY A 180 11.51 4.44 24.15
#